data_186bc3a8ef8a76e3c6daf0b9bbe6235e
#
_entry.id   186bc3a8ef8a76e3c6daf0b9bbe6235e
#
_cell.length_a   1.000
_cell.length_b   1.000
_cell.length_c   1.000
_cell.angle_alpha   90.00
_cell.angle_beta   90.00
_cell.angle_gamma   90.00
#
_symmetry.space_group_name_H-M   'P 1'
#
loop_
_entity.id
_entity.type
_entity.pdbx_description
1 polymer ?
#
loop_
_entity_poly.entity_id
_entity_poly.type
_entity_poly.pdbx_seq_one_letter_code
_entity_poly.pdbx_strand_id
1 'polypeptide(L)'
;MIVTFAIGNSDDKLTQQEWAAFLGEVHTLAAQVVHTHVGVVVQFMGYSAPGAPWQNALWAIELPDDPDPREALRGRLKVLAGRYRQDAVAWWESGRTEMLTPNGGVM
;
A
#
# COMPACT_ATOMS: atom_id res chain seq x y z
N MET A 1 12.68 7.60 -0.07
CA MET A 1 11.39 7.89 -0.74
C MET A 1 10.28 7.12 -0.06
N ILE A 2 9.18 7.77 0.23
CA ILE A 2 7.97 7.10 0.71
C ILE A 2 7.06 6.82 -0.47
N VAL A 3 6.66 5.57 -0.62
CA VAL A 3 5.62 5.17 -1.56
C VAL A 3 4.39 4.76 -0.76
N THR A 4 3.25 5.30 -1.16
CA THR A 4 1.97 4.96 -0.55
C THR A 4 1.08 4.35 -1.62
N PHE A 5 0.44 3.25 -1.31
CA PHE A 5 -0.54 2.64 -2.20
C PHE A 5 -1.76 2.18 -1.44
N ALA A 6 -2.90 2.20 -2.11
CA ALA A 6 -4.19 1.88 -1.50
C ALA A 6 -5.03 1.02 -2.42
N ILE A 7 -5.78 0.11 -1.81
CA ILE A 7 -6.79 -0.72 -2.45
C ILE A 7 -8.15 -0.43 -1.83
N GLY A 8 -9.22 -0.71 -2.54
CA GLY A 8 -10.56 -0.45 -2.04
C GLY A 8 -11.60 -1.41 -2.61
N ASN A 9 -12.73 -1.47 -1.94
CA ASN A 9 -13.91 -2.25 -2.34
C ASN A 9 -15.19 -1.42 -2.14
N SER A 10 -15.09 -0.09 -2.28
CA SER A 10 -16.24 0.80 -2.09
C SER A 10 -17.28 0.67 -3.19
N ASP A 11 -16.93 0.07 -4.33
CA ASP A 11 -17.85 -0.24 -5.43
C ASP A 11 -18.53 -1.61 -5.28
N ASP A 12 -18.23 -2.34 -4.22
CA ASP A 12 -18.80 -3.65 -3.91
C ASP A 12 -18.55 -4.74 -4.97
N LYS A 13 -17.51 -4.59 -5.78
CA LYS A 13 -17.14 -5.61 -6.78
C LYS A 13 -16.74 -6.93 -6.15
N LEU A 14 -16.16 -6.89 -4.95
CA LEU A 14 -15.67 -8.06 -4.24
C LEU A 14 -16.63 -8.47 -3.14
N THR A 15 -16.84 -9.78 -3.00
CA THR A 15 -17.48 -10.33 -1.80
C THR A 15 -16.58 -10.06 -0.59
N GLN A 16 -17.11 -10.22 0.62
CA GLN A 16 -16.30 -10.05 1.83
C GLN A 16 -15.16 -11.06 1.91
N GLN A 17 -15.39 -12.27 1.43
CA GLN A 17 -14.34 -13.28 1.35
C GLN A 17 -13.26 -12.90 0.35
N GLU A 18 -13.64 -12.39 -0.81
CA GLU A 18 -12.70 -11.90 -1.83
C GLU A 18 -11.93 -10.68 -1.33
N TRP A 19 -12.59 -9.75 -0.64
CA TRP A 19 -11.92 -8.59 -0.05
C TRP A 19 -10.86 -9.02 0.95
N ALA A 20 -11.19 -9.95 1.85
CA ALA A 20 -10.23 -10.46 2.82
C ALA A 20 -9.04 -11.15 2.14
N ALA A 21 -9.27 -11.90 1.06
CA ALA A 21 -8.22 -12.54 0.29
C ALA A 21 -7.32 -11.53 -0.40
N PHE A 22 -7.90 -10.51 -1.03
CA PHE A 22 -7.16 -9.44 -1.69
C PHE A 22 -6.29 -8.67 -0.69
N LEU A 23 -6.87 -8.25 0.42
CA LEU A 23 -6.15 -7.58 1.50
C LEU A 23 -4.96 -8.40 1.99
N GLY A 24 -5.18 -9.70 2.23
CA GLY A 24 -4.13 -10.62 2.68
C GLY A 24 -3.02 -10.80 1.65
N GLU A 25 -3.33 -10.90 0.36
CA GLU A 25 -2.33 -11.05 -0.70
C GLU A 25 -1.49 -9.77 -0.87
N VAL A 26 -2.11 -8.59 -0.78
CA VAL A 26 -1.36 -7.33 -0.84
C VAL A 26 -0.46 -7.17 0.38
N HIS A 27 -0.94 -7.55 1.55
CA HIS A 27 -0.13 -7.53 2.77
C HIS A 27 1.07 -8.48 2.67
N THR A 28 0.85 -9.68 2.13
CA THR A 28 1.92 -10.66 1.88
C THR A 28 2.94 -10.12 0.88
N LEU A 29 2.47 -9.46 -0.18
CA LEU A 29 3.35 -8.83 -1.16
C LEU A 29 4.23 -7.77 -0.51
N ALA A 30 3.67 -6.90 0.31
CA ALA A 30 4.44 -5.88 1.03
C ALA A 30 5.52 -6.52 1.92
N ALA A 31 5.18 -7.58 2.64
CA ALA A 31 6.12 -8.32 3.47
C ALA A 31 7.24 -8.95 2.63
N GLN A 32 6.92 -9.52 1.47
CA GLN A 32 7.92 -10.12 0.58
C GLN A 32 8.89 -9.08 0.05
N VAL A 33 8.42 -7.89 -0.32
CA VAL A 33 9.30 -6.82 -0.79
C VAL A 33 10.25 -6.37 0.32
N VAL A 34 9.76 -6.26 1.55
CA VAL A 34 10.60 -5.94 2.72
C VAL A 34 11.69 -6.99 2.91
N HIS A 35 11.36 -8.27 2.77
CA HIS A 35 12.34 -9.36 2.99
C HIS A 35 13.35 -9.53 1.84
N THR A 36 12.99 -9.14 0.63
CA THR A 36 13.85 -9.37 -0.56
C THR A 36 14.71 -8.17 -0.94
N HIS A 37 14.41 -6.98 -0.42
CA HIS A 37 15.14 -5.75 -0.76
C HIS A 37 15.65 -5.07 0.49
N VAL A 38 16.98 -4.84 0.56
CA VAL A 38 17.61 -4.13 1.67
C VAL A 38 17.14 -2.68 1.70
N GLY A 39 16.79 -2.18 2.88
CA GLY A 39 16.38 -0.79 3.07
C GLY A 39 14.90 -0.53 2.84
N VAL A 40 14.12 -1.55 2.50
CA VAL A 40 12.66 -1.42 2.39
C VAL A 40 12.02 -1.69 3.75
N VAL A 41 11.19 -0.76 4.21
CA VAL A 41 10.50 -0.86 5.51
C VAL A 41 9.06 -0.43 5.35
N VAL A 42 8.12 -1.25 5.83
CA VAL A 42 6.72 -0.81 5.97
C VAL A 42 6.64 0.15 7.14
N GLN A 43 6.36 1.42 6.85
CA GLN A 43 6.25 2.46 7.87
C GLN A 43 4.88 2.51 8.51
N PHE A 44 3.86 2.24 7.71
CA PHE A 44 2.47 2.34 8.13
C PHE A 44 1.60 1.41 7.30
N MET A 45 0.63 0.81 7.94
CA MET A 45 -0.43 0.06 7.28
C MET A 45 -1.72 0.30 8.05
N GLY A 46 -2.80 0.59 7.33
CA GLY A 46 -4.10 0.79 7.93
C GLY A 46 -5.21 0.30 7.02
N TYR A 47 -6.36 0.05 7.60
CA TYR A 47 -7.56 -0.36 6.87
C TYR A 47 -8.81 0.16 7.57
N SER A 48 -9.90 0.22 6.81
CA SER A 48 -11.19 0.64 7.33
C SER A 48 -11.73 -0.36 8.37
N ALA A 49 -12.60 0.12 9.25
CA ALA A 49 -13.25 -0.74 10.26
C ALA A 49 -13.98 -1.90 9.56
N PRO A 50 -13.98 -3.10 10.18
CA PRO A 50 -14.75 -4.22 9.66
C PRO A 50 -16.22 -3.85 9.50
N GLY A 51 -16.82 -4.20 8.36
CA GLY A 51 -18.22 -3.91 8.07
C GLY A 51 -18.51 -2.49 7.64
N ALA A 52 -17.49 -1.64 7.51
CA ALA A 52 -17.68 -0.29 6.94
C ALA A 52 -18.19 -0.39 5.49
N PRO A 53 -19.10 0.50 5.07
CA PRO A 53 -19.62 0.47 3.70
C PRO A 53 -18.57 0.89 2.65
N TRP A 54 -17.47 1.50 3.09
CA TRP A 54 -16.33 1.86 2.26
C TRP A 54 -15.12 1.07 2.74
N GLN A 55 -14.80 -0.02 2.10
CA GLN A 55 -13.64 -0.83 2.48
C GLN A 55 -12.41 -0.33 1.78
N ASN A 56 -11.40 0.03 2.54
CA ASN A 56 -10.11 0.54 2.05
C ASN A 56 -8.98 0.00 2.91
N ALA A 57 -7.81 -0.11 2.28
CA ALA A 57 -6.56 -0.39 2.99
C ALA A 57 -5.43 0.39 2.34
N LEU A 58 -4.44 0.80 3.13
CA LEU A 58 -3.36 1.67 2.70
C LEU A 58 -2.06 1.22 3.36
N TRP A 59 -0.99 1.25 2.57
CA TRP A 59 0.37 0.99 3.03
C TRP A 59 1.27 2.15 2.66
N ALA A 60 2.13 2.56 3.58
CA ALA A 60 3.21 3.50 3.33
C ALA A 60 4.54 2.78 3.56
N ILE A 61 5.37 2.74 2.53
CA ILE A 61 6.61 1.98 2.52
C ILE A 61 7.78 2.92 2.23
N GLU A 62 8.80 2.87 3.08
CA GLU A 62 10.08 3.52 2.80
C GLU A 62 10.86 2.67 1.81
N LEU A 63 11.26 3.25 0.70
CA LEU A 63 12.09 2.60 -0.32
C LEU A 63 13.45 3.30 -0.42
N PRO A 64 14.54 2.54 -0.66
CA PRO A 64 15.81 3.15 -1.01
C PRO A 64 15.70 3.89 -2.35
N ASP A 65 16.67 4.74 -2.64
CA ASP A 65 16.75 5.46 -3.91
C ASP A 65 17.27 4.54 -5.03
N ASP A 66 16.49 3.51 -5.31
CA ASP A 66 16.76 2.45 -6.27
C ASP A 66 15.45 2.12 -6.96
N PRO A 67 15.38 2.14 -8.31
CA PRO A 67 14.13 1.86 -9.02
C PRO A 67 13.67 0.40 -8.92
N ASP A 68 14.55 -0.55 -8.65
CA ASP A 68 14.22 -1.97 -8.72
C ASP A 68 13.12 -2.39 -7.72
N PRO A 69 13.22 -2.08 -6.42
CA PRO A 69 12.13 -2.46 -5.49
C PRO A 69 10.83 -1.75 -5.79
N ARG A 70 10.89 -0.49 -6.25
CA ARG A 70 9.71 0.27 -6.64
C ARG A 70 8.99 -0.38 -7.82
N GLU A 71 9.72 -0.70 -8.88
CA GLU A 71 9.15 -1.30 -10.08
C GLU A 71 8.65 -2.73 -9.83
N ALA A 72 9.34 -3.49 -8.99
CA ALA A 72 8.89 -4.82 -8.58
C ALA A 72 7.54 -4.73 -7.86
N LEU A 73 7.40 -3.82 -6.92
CA LEU A 73 6.16 -3.61 -6.16
C LEU A 73 5.02 -3.18 -7.09
N ARG A 74 5.26 -2.18 -7.95
CA ARG A 74 4.26 -1.69 -8.90
C ARG A 74 3.76 -2.80 -9.81
N GLY A 75 4.67 -3.57 -10.40
CA GLY A 75 4.32 -4.64 -11.33
C GLY A 75 3.46 -5.72 -10.68
N ARG A 76 3.80 -6.12 -9.46
CA ARG A 76 3.07 -7.15 -8.73
C ARG A 76 1.70 -6.65 -8.25
N LEU A 77 1.58 -5.38 -7.88
CA LEU A 77 0.29 -4.77 -7.55
C LEU A 77 -0.64 -4.77 -8.76
N LYS A 78 -0.12 -4.47 -9.95
CA LYS A 78 -0.91 -4.53 -11.19
C LYS A 78 -1.45 -5.94 -11.45
N VAL A 79 -0.64 -6.96 -11.23
CA VAL A 79 -1.07 -8.37 -11.38
C VAL A 79 -2.19 -8.69 -10.40
N LEU A 80 -2.06 -8.31 -9.14
CA LEU A 80 -3.10 -8.52 -8.14
C LEU A 80 -4.37 -7.75 -8.47
N ALA A 81 -4.26 -6.50 -8.92
CA ALA A 81 -5.42 -5.71 -9.34
C ALA A 81 -6.21 -6.42 -10.43
N GLY A 82 -5.53 -6.98 -11.42
CA GLY A 82 -6.18 -7.75 -12.48
C GLY A 82 -6.87 -9.01 -11.95
N ARG A 83 -6.23 -9.73 -11.03
CA ARG A 83 -6.78 -10.95 -10.43
C ARG A 83 -8.08 -10.67 -9.67
N TYR A 84 -8.16 -9.53 -9.00
CA TYR A 84 -9.33 -9.13 -8.21
C TYR A 84 -10.24 -8.14 -8.95
N ARG A 85 -10.13 -8.04 -10.26
CA ARG A 85 -11.01 -7.26 -11.13
C ARG A 85 -11.07 -5.77 -10.74
N GLN A 86 -9.96 -5.23 -10.27
CA GLN A 86 -9.87 -3.83 -9.90
C GLN A 86 -9.56 -2.97 -11.11
N ASP A 87 -10.24 -1.84 -11.26
CA ASP A 87 -9.94 -0.88 -12.33
C ASP A 87 -8.59 -0.21 -12.10
N ALA A 88 -8.22 0.01 -10.84
CA ALA A 88 -6.97 0.67 -10.49
C ALA A 88 -6.58 0.39 -9.03
N VAL A 89 -5.30 0.58 -8.75
CA VAL A 89 -4.74 0.68 -7.41
C VAL A 89 -4.13 2.08 -7.30
N ALA A 90 -4.46 2.82 -6.25
CA ALA A 90 -3.90 4.15 -6.05
C ALA A 90 -2.43 4.06 -5.64
N TRP A 91 -1.61 4.93 -6.20
CA TRP A 91 -0.17 4.94 -5.99
C TRP A 91 0.34 6.37 -5.89
N TRP A 92 1.08 6.67 -4.82
CA TRP A 92 1.72 7.97 -4.61
C TRP A 92 3.19 7.79 -4.33
N GLU A 93 3.99 8.73 -4.80
CA GLU A 93 5.39 8.82 -4.44
C GLU A 93 5.66 10.16 -3.77
N SER A 94 6.36 10.12 -2.62
CA SER A 94 6.69 11.30 -1.84
C SER A 94 8.20 11.43 -1.71
N GLY A 95 8.72 12.63 -1.96
CA GLY A 95 10.16 12.88 -1.93
C GLY A 95 10.73 12.95 -0.53
N ARG A 96 9.95 13.36 0.48
CA ARG A 96 10.47 13.50 1.84
C ARG A 96 9.36 13.50 2.87
N THR A 97 9.74 13.16 4.09
CA THR A 97 8.88 13.26 5.27
C THR A 97 9.16 14.57 5.99
N GLU A 98 8.10 15.28 6.33
CA GLU A 98 8.17 16.47 7.18
C GLU A 98 7.65 16.11 8.57
N MET A 99 8.45 16.41 9.58
CA MET A 99 8.08 16.16 10.98
C MET A 99 7.55 17.45 11.60
N LEU A 100 6.24 17.50 11.83
CA LEU A 100 5.58 18.65 12.44
C LEU A 100 5.78 18.63 13.96
N THR A 101 6.15 19.77 14.52
CA THR A 101 6.30 19.91 15.97
C THR A 101 5.20 20.79 16.55
N PRO A 102 4.87 20.64 17.85
CA PRO A 102 3.79 21.41 18.47
C PRO A 102 3.99 22.92 18.43
N ASN A 103 5.24 23.40 18.32
CA ASN A 103 5.57 24.83 18.23
C ASN A 103 5.71 25.32 16.78
N GLY A 104 5.29 24.53 15.79
CA GLY A 104 5.33 24.93 14.38
C GLY A 104 6.67 24.73 13.69
N GLY A 105 7.67 24.17 14.36
CA GLY A 105 8.96 23.84 13.75
C GLY A 105 8.92 22.55 12.94
N VAL A 106 10.00 22.31 12.19
CA VAL A 106 10.21 21.07 11.43
C VAL A 106 11.47 20.40 11.95
N MET A 107 11.37 19.11 12.20
CA MET A 107 12.51 18.32 12.67
C MET A 107 13.35 17.80 11.50
#